data_b9207916862fb6a566fe66f8587236df
#
_entry.id   b9207916862fb6a566fe66f8587236df
#
_cell.length_a   1.000
_cell.length_b   1.000
_cell.length_c   1.000
_cell.angle_alpha   90.00
_cell.angle_beta   90.00
_cell.angle_gamma   90.00
#
_symmetry.space_group_name_H-M   'P 1'
#
loop_
_entity.id
_entity.type
_entity.pdbx_description
1 polymer ?
#
loop_
_entity_poly.entity_id
_entity_poly.type
_entity_poly.pdbx_seq_one_letter_code
_entity_poly.pdbx_strand_id
1 'polypeptide(L)'
;MPSPSLLDLSPLSPQDRTILKVVLKGRSVIDSPRLHMASIDEARDFLKVNEFDVSKPKDLERLQAIHLEAVSYLQRELKLEIAKELLDSGKILDLFLIASNAKDKTLQKQACALLKTMNIVNHIDGRELLYNCPISLRDLFSLAEDKVERSLSALQRNVGATSEGRESPLLRYTGGRKPKESVVTKLLCKRETIAAQVYDRVRYRIVTRKREDIAVVLLHLFRTVLPFNYVIPGASVNQLLATAGGERLKKNLLSLKKALSKTSWTSTGTMEYSGRNYKVCKFVVDIPVRMDNFLAQTGGAPYRDSLGTVAYVLVEFQIVDEETDAANNAGESSHEKYKTRQKRGVLRRLVGRP
;
A
#
# COMPACT_ATOMS: atom_id res chain seq x y z
N MET A 1 4.76 -7.38 25.23
CA MET A 1 5.93 -8.06 24.67
C MET A 1 6.71 -7.03 23.85
N PRO A 2 8.04 -6.97 23.93
CA PRO A 2 8.80 -6.05 23.07
C PRO A 2 8.54 -6.44 21.61
N SER A 3 8.20 -5.46 20.78
CA SER A 3 8.09 -5.63 19.34
C SER A 3 9.35 -6.28 18.81
N PRO A 4 9.28 -7.32 17.93
CA PRO A 4 10.48 -7.91 17.37
C PRO A 4 11.32 -6.82 16.72
N SER A 5 12.63 -6.86 16.90
CA SER A 5 13.54 -5.83 16.39
C SER A 5 13.28 -5.69 14.88
N LEU A 6 12.91 -4.50 14.45
CA LEU A 6 12.52 -4.15 13.07
C LEU A 6 13.60 -4.48 12.02
N LEU A 7 14.79 -4.88 12.48
CA LEU A 7 15.97 -5.09 11.65
C LEU A 7 16.30 -6.57 11.39
N ASP A 8 15.58 -7.52 12.01
CA ASP A 8 15.82 -8.94 11.76
C ASP A 8 14.81 -9.49 10.73
N LEU A 9 15.27 -9.67 9.50
CA LEU A 9 14.50 -10.27 8.40
C LEU A 9 14.60 -11.80 8.35
N SER A 10 15.15 -12.43 9.35
CA SER A 10 15.42 -13.87 9.30
C SER A 10 14.63 -14.64 10.37
N PRO A 11 13.73 -15.54 10.00
CA PRO A 11 13.17 -15.79 8.66
C PRO A 11 11.92 -14.94 8.35
N LEU A 12 11.73 -14.53 7.09
CA LEU A 12 10.50 -13.88 6.64
C LEU A 12 9.27 -14.75 6.96
N SER A 13 8.28 -14.19 7.63
CA SER A 13 7.02 -14.86 7.88
C SER A 13 6.28 -15.20 6.57
N PRO A 14 5.33 -16.14 6.55
CA PRO A 14 4.47 -16.34 5.38
C PRO A 14 3.69 -15.09 4.99
N GLN A 15 3.29 -14.26 5.96
CA GLN A 15 2.62 -12.98 5.73
C GLN A 15 3.55 -11.96 5.06
N ASP A 16 4.80 -11.82 5.52
CA ASP A 16 5.79 -10.94 4.90
C ASP A 16 6.02 -11.30 3.44
N ARG A 17 6.12 -12.60 3.14
CA ARG A 17 6.25 -13.08 1.75
C ARG A 17 5.04 -12.72 0.91
N THR A 18 3.84 -12.74 1.48
CA THR A 18 2.61 -12.33 0.79
C THR A 18 2.62 -10.83 0.52
N ILE A 19 2.93 -10.01 1.52
CA ILE A 19 3.07 -8.55 1.39
C ILE A 19 4.05 -8.22 0.27
N LEU A 20 5.26 -8.76 0.33
CA LEU A 20 6.29 -8.49 -0.69
C LEU A 20 5.86 -8.94 -2.09
N LYS A 21 5.12 -10.06 -2.22
CA LYS A 21 4.59 -10.49 -3.51
C LYS A 21 3.54 -9.53 -4.06
N VAL A 22 2.59 -9.09 -3.25
CA VAL A 22 1.55 -8.13 -3.66
C VAL A 22 2.20 -6.83 -4.10
N VAL A 23 3.07 -6.26 -3.26
CA VAL A 23 3.70 -4.96 -3.50
C VAL A 23 4.64 -4.99 -4.69
N LEU A 24 5.58 -5.96 -4.72
CA LEU A 24 6.63 -5.98 -5.73
C LEU A 24 6.16 -6.51 -7.09
N LYS A 25 5.08 -7.28 -7.14
CA LYS A 25 4.49 -7.77 -8.40
C LYS A 25 3.28 -6.97 -8.86
N GLY A 26 2.80 -6.01 -8.06
CA GLY A 26 1.60 -5.25 -8.37
C GLY A 26 0.35 -6.11 -8.56
N ARG A 27 0.25 -7.22 -7.82
CA ARG A 27 -0.91 -8.10 -7.89
C ARG A 27 -2.04 -7.59 -7.03
N SER A 28 -3.27 -7.91 -7.42
CA SER A 28 -4.42 -7.70 -6.56
C SER A 28 -4.37 -8.66 -5.37
N VAL A 29 -4.71 -8.17 -4.18
CA VAL A 29 -4.92 -9.03 -3.01
C VAL A 29 -6.10 -9.99 -3.23
N ILE A 30 -7.04 -9.62 -4.11
CA ILE A 30 -8.19 -10.46 -4.48
C ILE A 30 -7.74 -11.80 -5.10
N ASP A 31 -6.60 -11.80 -5.82
CA ASP A 31 -6.05 -13.01 -6.44
C ASP A 31 -5.30 -13.91 -5.44
N SER A 32 -5.10 -13.45 -4.20
CA SER A 32 -4.43 -14.25 -3.18
C SER A 32 -5.34 -15.40 -2.71
N PRO A 33 -4.89 -16.66 -2.73
CA PRO A 33 -5.75 -17.80 -2.40
C PRO A 33 -6.12 -17.87 -0.91
N ARG A 34 -5.30 -17.28 -0.04
CA ARG A 34 -5.50 -17.26 1.43
C ARG A 34 -4.68 -16.15 2.08
N LEU A 35 -5.00 -15.83 3.32
CA LEU A 35 -4.15 -15.05 4.21
C LEU A 35 -3.07 -15.94 4.86
N HIS A 36 -2.16 -15.32 5.60
CA HIS A 36 -1.08 -16.02 6.30
C HIS A 36 -0.84 -15.42 7.69
N MET A 37 -1.92 -15.12 8.41
CA MET A 37 -1.84 -14.61 9.78
C MET A 37 -1.68 -15.78 10.75
N ALA A 38 -0.75 -15.66 11.67
CA ALA A 38 -0.45 -16.69 12.65
C ALA A 38 -1.24 -16.55 13.96
N SER A 39 -1.68 -15.31 14.28
CA SER A 39 -2.32 -15.00 15.55
C SER A 39 -3.42 -13.94 15.43
N ILE A 40 -4.25 -13.85 16.47
CA ILE A 40 -5.25 -12.77 16.64
C ILE A 40 -4.56 -11.40 16.72
N ASP A 41 -3.37 -11.32 17.29
CA ASP A 41 -2.64 -10.06 17.39
C ASP A 41 -2.19 -9.56 16.02
N GLU A 42 -1.76 -10.45 15.12
CA GLU A 42 -1.49 -10.06 13.72
C GLU A 42 -2.76 -9.56 13.00
N ALA A 43 -3.92 -10.16 13.28
CA ALA A 43 -5.19 -9.69 12.74
C ALA A 43 -5.58 -8.31 13.31
N ARG A 44 -5.36 -8.07 14.60
CA ARG A 44 -5.57 -6.75 15.23
C ARG A 44 -4.63 -5.70 14.64
N ASP A 45 -3.36 -6.02 14.47
CA ASP A 45 -2.39 -5.09 13.91
C ASP A 45 -2.72 -4.77 12.44
N PHE A 46 -3.16 -5.76 11.66
CA PHE A 46 -3.67 -5.54 10.33
C PHE A 46 -4.89 -4.59 10.31
N LEU A 47 -5.85 -4.80 11.20
CA LEU A 47 -7.02 -3.92 11.32
C LEU A 47 -6.62 -2.50 11.72
N LYS A 48 -5.65 -2.32 12.64
CA LYS A 48 -5.13 -1.00 13.02
C LYS A 48 -4.47 -0.26 11.85
N VAL A 49 -3.71 -0.95 11.01
CA VAL A 49 -3.13 -0.37 9.79
C VAL A 49 -4.24 0.09 8.83
N ASN A 50 -5.37 -0.61 8.83
CA ASN A 50 -6.60 -0.26 8.09
C ASN A 50 -7.50 0.75 8.83
N GLU A 51 -7.03 1.37 9.92
CA GLU A 51 -7.75 2.36 10.74
C GLU A 51 -8.93 1.81 11.54
N PHE A 52 -8.96 0.51 11.84
CA PHE A 52 -9.93 -0.11 12.73
C PHE A 52 -9.28 -0.57 14.04
N ASP A 53 -9.87 -0.15 15.17
CA ASP A 53 -9.48 -0.60 16.50
C ASP A 53 -10.66 -1.37 17.12
N VAL A 54 -10.58 -2.70 17.13
CA VAL A 54 -11.64 -3.58 17.66
C VAL A 54 -11.91 -3.40 19.15
N SER A 55 -11.07 -2.69 19.90
CA SER A 55 -11.35 -2.31 21.28
C SER A 55 -12.35 -1.14 21.38
N LYS A 56 -12.59 -0.42 20.28
CA LYS A 56 -13.54 0.69 20.21
C LYS A 56 -14.89 0.18 19.72
N PRO A 57 -15.98 0.36 20.49
CA PRO A 57 -17.30 -0.13 20.10
C PRO A 57 -17.73 0.30 18.69
N LYS A 58 -17.54 1.56 18.33
CA LYS A 58 -17.92 2.10 17.02
C LYS A 58 -17.15 1.46 15.85
N ASP A 59 -15.86 1.16 16.02
CA ASP A 59 -15.08 0.49 14.98
C ASP A 59 -15.53 -0.98 14.83
N LEU A 60 -15.87 -1.63 15.95
CA LEU A 60 -16.41 -2.99 15.94
C LEU A 60 -17.79 -3.04 15.28
N GLU A 61 -18.71 -2.15 15.65
CA GLU A 61 -20.04 -2.01 15.02
C GLU A 61 -19.92 -1.80 13.51
N ARG A 62 -18.99 -0.95 13.08
CA ARG A 62 -18.74 -0.71 11.67
C ARG A 62 -18.23 -1.97 10.96
N LEU A 63 -17.27 -2.68 11.53
CA LEU A 63 -16.78 -3.95 10.97
C LEU A 63 -17.88 -5.00 10.88
N GLN A 64 -18.78 -5.07 11.86
CA GLN A 64 -19.93 -5.95 11.85
C GLN A 64 -20.93 -5.58 10.74
N ALA A 65 -21.19 -4.29 10.53
CA ALA A 65 -22.04 -3.82 9.43
C ALA A 65 -21.47 -4.21 8.06
N ILE A 66 -20.17 -3.97 7.84
CA ILE A 66 -19.46 -4.38 6.62
C ILE A 66 -19.52 -5.91 6.43
N HIS A 67 -19.35 -6.67 7.50
CA HIS A 67 -19.45 -8.14 7.45
C HIS A 67 -20.85 -8.60 6.99
N LEU A 68 -21.91 -8.06 7.58
CA LEU A 68 -23.30 -8.40 7.23
C LEU A 68 -23.61 -8.06 5.76
N GLU A 69 -23.14 -6.91 5.30
CA GLU A 69 -23.29 -6.52 3.90
C GLU A 69 -22.54 -7.46 2.95
N ALA A 70 -21.30 -7.82 3.30
CA ALA A 70 -20.50 -8.76 2.52
C ALA A 70 -21.15 -10.16 2.47
N VAL A 71 -21.69 -10.66 3.58
CA VAL A 71 -22.45 -11.90 3.63
C VAL A 71 -23.68 -11.82 2.72
N SER A 72 -24.46 -10.73 2.84
CA SER A 72 -25.63 -10.49 2.01
C SER A 72 -25.30 -10.50 0.53
N TYR A 73 -24.23 -9.81 0.12
CA TYR A 73 -23.74 -9.80 -1.26
C TYR A 73 -23.39 -11.21 -1.76
N LEU A 74 -22.58 -11.95 -1.01
CA LEU A 74 -22.13 -13.29 -1.42
C LEU A 74 -23.29 -14.26 -1.56
N GLN A 75 -24.29 -14.19 -0.67
CA GLN A 75 -25.47 -15.06 -0.72
C GLN A 75 -26.46 -14.66 -1.80
N ARG A 76 -26.77 -13.37 -1.94
CA ARG A 76 -27.82 -12.90 -2.86
C ARG A 76 -27.34 -12.81 -4.29
N GLU A 77 -26.14 -12.26 -4.54
CA GLU A 77 -25.65 -12.03 -5.90
C GLU A 77 -24.87 -13.23 -6.46
N LEU A 78 -24.01 -13.85 -5.61
CA LEU A 78 -23.17 -14.97 -6.06
C LEU A 78 -23.76 -16.35 -5.73
N LYS A 79 -24.89 -16.41 -5.02
CA LYS A 79 -25.56 -17.66 -4.59
C LYS A 79 -24.62 -18.61 -3.81
N LEU A 80 -23.65 -18.02 -3.09
CA LEU A 80 -22.70 -18.77 -2.29
C LEU A 80 -23.35 -19.17 -0.96
N GLU A 81 -23.31 -20.45 -0.63
CA GLU A 81 -23.60 -20.94 0.71
C GLU A 81 -22.44 -20.58 1.62
N ILE A 82 -22.73 -19.83 2.69
CA ILE A 82 -21.74 -19.43 3.70
C ILE A 82 -21.93 -20.32 4.93
N ALA A 83 -20.85 -20.94 5.39
CA ALA A 83 -20.85 -21.78 6.61
C ALA A 83 -21.34 -20.96 7.82
N LYS A 84 -22.13 -21.61 8.67
CA LYS A 84 -22.74 -20.96 9.85
C LYS A 84 -21.73 -20.29 10.77
N GLU A 85 -20.55 -20.87 10.89
CA GLU A 85 -19.43 -20.33 11.68
C GLU A 85 -18.94 -18.96 11.20
N LEU A 86 -19.11 -18.65 9.90
CA LEU A 86 -18.72 -17.38 9.28
C LEU A 86 -19.82 -16.32 9.32
N LEU A 87 -21.03 -16.67 9.74
CA LEU A 87 -22.16 -15.72 9.82
C LEU A 87 -22.14 -14.88 11.08
N ASP A 88 -21.36 -15.28 12.09
CA ASP A 88 -21.26 -14.59 13.38
C ASP A 88 -20.38 -13.35 13.26
N SER A 89 -20.99 -12.19 13.10
CA SER A 89 -20.29 -10.90 13.02
C SER A 89 -19.54 -10.51 14.31
N GLY A 90 -19.83 -11.16 15.43
CA GLY A 90 -19.09 -10.97 16.70
C GLY A 90 -17.69 -11.58 16.67
N LYS A 91 -17.40 -12.47 15.73
CA LYS A 91 -16.12 -13.20 15.61
C LYS A 91 -15.23 -12.72 14.46
N ILE A 92 -15.19 -11.42 14.21
CA ILE A 92 -14.42 -10.82 13.09
C ILE A 92 -12.94 -11.24 13.13
N LEU A 93 -12.31 -11.30 14.29
CA LEU A 93 -10.90 -11.70 14.40
C LEU A 93 -10.67 -13.18 14.04
N ASP A 94 -11.61 -14.06 14.43
CA ASP A 94 -11.53 -15.47 14.10
C ASP A 94 -11.63 -15.71 12.59
N LEU A 95 -12.38 -14.87 11.87
CA LEU A 95 -12.47 -14.93 10.40
C LEU A 95 -11.11 -14.83 9.72
N PHE A 96 -10.20 -13.98 10.22
CA PHE A 96 -8.83 -13.85 9.71
C PHE A 96 -8.02 -15.13 9.92
N LEU A 97 -8.18 -15.79 11.09
CA LEU A 97 -7.49 -17.04 11.38
C LEU A 97 -8.04 -18.20 10.56
N ILE A 98 -9.36 -18.28 10.38
CA ILE A 98 -9.99 -19.27 9.51
C ILE A 98 -9.49 -19.11 8.07
N ALA A 99 -9.46 -17.88 7.54
CA ALA A 99 -8.95 -17.58 6.21
C ALA A 99 -7.46 -17.93 6.03
N SER A 100 -6.70 -17.97 7.13
CA SER A 100 -5.25 -18.26 7.12
C SER A 100 -4.96 -19.74 7.34
N ASN A 101 -5.61 -20.39 8.31
CA ASN A 101 -5.14 -21.64 8.92
C ASN A 101 -6.17 -22.79 8.92
N ALA A 102 -7.42 -22.56 8.49
CA ALA A 102 -8.42 -23.64 8.52
C ALA A 102 -7.96 -24.90 7.75
N LYS A 103 -8.15 -26.05 8.37
CA LYS A 103 -7.86 -27.36 7.75
C LYS A 103 -8.86 -27.66 6.63
N ASP A 104 -10.13 -27.34 6.86
CA ASP A 104 -11.16 -27.39 5.82
C ASP A 104 -10.90 -26.31 4.77
N LYS A 105 -10.63 -26.75 3.55
CA LYS A 105 -10.31 -25.86 2.42
C LYS A 105 -11.53 -25.11 1.90
N THR A 106 -12.72 -25.65 2.08
CA THR A 106 -13.97 -24.98 1.70
C THR A 106 -14.24 -23.83 2.64
N LEU A 107 -14.19 -24.09 3.95
CA LEU A 107 -14.33 -23.05 4.98
C LEU A 107 -13.27 -21.95 4.83
N GLN A 108 -12.00 -22.34 4.57
CA GLN A 108 -10.92 -21.38 4.32
C GLN A 108 -11.20 -20.47 3.12
N LYS A 109 -11.68 -21.04 2.01
CA LYS A 109 -12.02 -20.28 0.80
C LYS A 109 -13.20 -19.33 1.02
N GLN A 110 -14.23 -19.78 1.74
CA GLN A 110 -15.39 -18.96 2.08
C GLN A 110 -14.98 -17.78 2.98
N ALA A 111 -14.16 -18.02 4.01
CA ALA A 111 -13.63 -16.96 4.86
C ALA A 111 -12.78 -15.94 4.06
N CYS A 112 -11.95 -16.42 3.13
CA CYS A 112 -11.20 -15.54 2.23
C CYS A 112 -12.12 -14.73 1.32
N ALA A 113 -13.16 -15.33 0.75
CA ALA A 113 -14.13 -14.63 -0.09
C ALA A 113 -14.84 -13.54 0.71
N LEU A 114 -15.26 -13.85 1.93
CA LEU A 114 -15.92 -12.90 2.83
C LEU A 114 -15.01 -11.71 3.17
N LEU A 115 -13.77 -11.94 3.60
CA LEU A 115 -12.80 -10.87 3.89
C LEU A 115 -12.48 -10.01 2.66
N LYS A 116 -12.41 -10.59 1.46
CA LYS A 116 -12.20 -9.85 0.22
C LYS A 116 -13.40 -8.97 -0.11
N THR A 117 -14.61 -9.48 0.08
CA THR A 117 -15.84 -8.70 -0.13
C THR A 117 -15.93 -7.57 0.89
N MET A 118 -15.66 -7.84 2.18
CA MET A 118 -15.57 -6.81 3.23
C MET A 118 -14.58 -5.71 2.86
N ASN A 119 -13.41 -6.09 2.33
CA ASN A 119 -12.39 -5.13 1.90
C ASN A 119 -12.91 -4.20 0.78
N ILE A 120 -13.65 -4.74 -0.19
CA ILE A 120 -14.20 -3.94 -1.30
C ILE A 120 -15.34 -3.05 -0.81
N VAL A 121 -16.27 -3.57 0.01
CA VAL A 121 -17.36 -2.77 0.60
C VAL A 121 -16.78 -1.58 1.35
N ASN A 122 -15.86 -1.83 2.29
CA ASN A 122 -15.23 -0.76 3.05
C ASN A 122 -14.50 0.28 2.17
N HIS A 123 -13.88 -0.15 1.09
CA HIS A 123 -13.19 0.75 0.16
C HIS A 123 -14.16 1.63 -0.62
N ILE A 124 -15.29 1.06 -1.07
CA ILE A 124 -16.37 1.80 -1.75
C ILE A 124 -16.92 2.86 -0.81
N ASP A 125 -17.30 2.49 0.42
CA ASP A 125 -17.88 3.39 1.41
C ASP A 125 -16.91 4.55 1.75
N GLY A 126 -15.63 4.25 1.92
CA GLY A 126 -14.63 5.28 2.18
C GLY A 126 -14.39 6.22 1.00
N ARG A 127 -14.61 5.75 -0.24
CA ARG A 127 -14.61 6.62 -1.43
C ARG A 127 -15.89 7.45 -1.51
N GLU A 128 -17.03 6.87 -1.24
CA GLU A 128 -18.31 7.56 -1.21
C GLU A 128 -18.35 8.64 -0.11
N LEU A 129 -17.75 8.36 1.04
CA LEU A 129 -17.59 9.33 2.13
C LEU A 129 -16.92 10.62 1.63
N LEU A 130 -15.91 10.54 0.76
CA LEU A 130 -15.23 11.71 0.20
C LEU A 130 -16.11 12.57 -0.70
N TYR A 131 -17.09 11.98 -1.41
CA TYR A 131 -18.04 12.74 -2.22
C TYR A 131 -19.07 13.47 -1.37
N ASN A 132 -19.38 12.94 -0.21
CA ASN A 132 -20.39 13.48 0.71
C ASN A 132 -19.83 14.43 1.77
N CYS A 133 -18.50 14.47 1.94
CA CYS A 133 -17.84 15.31 2.93
C CYS A 133 -17.19 16.53 2.27
N PRO A 134 -17.42 17.75 2.79
CA PRO A 134 -16.81 18.97 2.26
C PRO A 134 -15.34 19.14 2.69
N ILE A 135 -14.54 18.06 2.68
CA ILE A 135 -13.11 18.13 3.00
C ILE A 135 -12.32 18.69 1.81
N SER A 136 -11.41 19.62 2.08
CA SER A 136 -10.48 20.06 1.05
C SER A 136 -9.46 18.95 0.72
N LEU A 137 -9.05 18.86 -0.55
CA LEU A 137 -7.97 17.94 -0.93
C LEU A 137 -6.66 18.22 -0.16
N ARG A 138 -6.47 19.47 0.25
CA ARG A 138 -5.29 19.86 1.05
C ARG A 138 -5.30 19.17 2.40
N ASP A 139 -6.42 19.23 3.11
CA ASP A 139 -6.56 18.67 4.45
C ASP A 139 -6.52 17.13 4.39
N LEU A 140 -7.21 16.56 3.40
CA LEU A 140 -7.18 15.12 3.16
C LEU A 140 -5.75 14.60 2.92
N PHE A 141 -4.97 15.31 2.09
CA PHE A 141 -3.57 14.93 1.85
C PHE A 141 -2.71 15.09 3.11
N SER A 142 -2.95 16.13 3.94
CA SER A 142 -2.23 16.32 5.20
C SER A 142 -2.42 15.13 6.14
N LEU A 143 -3.63 14.56 6.23
CA LEU A 143 -3.88 13.38 7.07
C LEU A 143 -3.01 12.18 6.64
N ALA A 144 -2.88 11.95 5.33
CA ALA A 144 -2.03 10.87 4.82
C ALA A 144 -0.53 11.16 5.01
N GLU A 145 -0.11 12.41 4.76
CA GLU A 145 1.27 12.86 4.96
C GLU A 145 1.69 12.69 6.43
N ASP A 146 0.91 13.17 7.38
CA ASP A 146 1.17 13.03 8.82
C ASP A 146 1.31 11.56 9.26
N LYS A 147 0.48 10.68 8.70
CA LYS A 147 0.54 9.25 8.98
C LYS A 147 1.84 8.62 8.49
N VAL A 148 2.23 8.90 7.26
CA VAL A 148 3.45 8.36 6.64
C VAL A 148 4.71 8.94 7.30
N GLU A 149 4.75 10.24 7.54
CA GLU A 149 5.91 10.92 8.13
C GLU A 149 6.17 10.47 9.56
N ARG A 150 5.13 10.25 10.36
CA ARG A 150 5.29 9.66 11.71
C ARG A 150 5.98 8.30 11.65
N SER A 151 5.59 7.42 10.72
CA SER A 151 6.20 6.09 10.59
C SER A 151 7.64 6.16 10.08
N LEU A 152 7.93 6.98 9.07
CA LEU A 152 9.28 7.16 8.54
C LEU A 152 10.22 7.80 9.57
N SER A 153 9.75 8.80 10.30
CA SER A 153 10.50 9.44 11.38
C SER A 153 10.78 8.48 12.55
N ALA A 154 9.82 7.62 12.88
CA ALA A 154 10.01 6.57 13.90
C ALA A 154 11.07 5.56 13.43
N LEU A 155 11.04 5.12 12.19
CA LEU A 155 12.04 4.22 11.62
C LEU A 155 13.44 4.86 11.64
N GLN A 156 13.54 6.15 11.37
CA GLN A 156 14.81 6.87 11.37
C GLN A 156 15.40 7.03 12.79
N ARG A 157 14.54 7.22 13.81
CA ARG A 157 14.96 7.43 15.22
C ARG A 157 15.26 6.14 15.98
N ASN A 158 14.52 5.06 15.72
CA ASN A 158 14.55 3.82 16.52
C ASN A 158 15.88 3.04 16.44
N VAL A 159 16.83 3.48 15.65
CA VAL A 159 18.12 2.81 15.48
C VAL A 159 19.13 3.17 16.57
N GLY A 160 18.95 4.30 17.23
CA GLY A 160 19.78 4.67 18.39
C GLY A 160 19.51 3.86 19.66
N ALA A 161 18.40 3.10 19.69
CA ALA A 161 17.94 2.35 20.87
C ALA A 161 18.25 0.83 20.82
N THR A 162 18.79 0.31 19.71
CA THR A 162 19.19 -1.10 19.64
C THR A 162 20.61 -1.26 20.18
N SER A 163 20.78 -2.17 21.14
CA SER A 163 22.03 -2.50 21.84
C SER A 163 23.18 -3.01 20.95
N GLU A 164 23.03 -3.00 19.64
CA GLU A 164 24.01 -3.51 18.67
C GLU A 164 24.63 -2.45 17.75
N GLY A 165 24.40 -1.16 17.99
CA GLY A 165 25.05 -0.08 17.21
C GLY A 165 24.72 -0.09 15.71
N ARG A 166 23.63 -0.73 15.29
CA ARG A 166 23.25 -0.80 13.87
C ARG A 166 22.65 0.52 13.40
N GLU A 167 23.14 1.01 12.28
CA GLU A 167 22.60 2.21 11.63
C GLU A 167 21.21 1.97 11.03
N SER A 168 20.39 3.04 10.95
CA SER A 168 19.07 2.97 10.29
C SER A 168 19.17 2.47 8.84
N PRO A 169 18.33 1.53 8.42
CA PRO A 169 18.23 1.14 7.02
C PRO A 169 17.76 2.31 6.14
N LEU A 170 17.05 3.27 6.73
CA LEU A 170 16.59 4.48 6.08
C LEU A 170 17.66 5.59 6.19
N LEU A 171 18.21 6.01 5.06
CA LEU A 171 19.17 7.10 4.99
C LEU A 171 18.48 8.47 5.03
N ARG A 172 17.54 8.68 4.09
CA ARG A 172 16.73 9.90 3.98
C ARG A 172 15.41 9.63 3.26
N TYR A 173 14.46 10.51 3.45
CA TYR A 173 13.23 10.52 2.65
C TYR A 173 12.82 11.96 2.33
N THR A 174 12.08 12.11 1.24
CA THR A 174 11.42 13.37 0.86
C THR A 174 9.98 13.04 0.51
N GLY A 175 9.05 13.70 1.18
CA GLY A 175 7.62 13.66 0.89
C GLY A 175 7.17 14.96 0.22
N GLY A 176 6.03 14.94 -0.42
CA GLY A 176 5.44 16.16 -0.92
C GLY A 176 4.37 15.99 -1.98
N ARG A 177 3.68 17.10 -2.20
CA ARG A 177 2.60 17.23 -3.17
C ARG A 177 3.15 17.67 -4.50
N LYS A 178 2.65 17.05 -5.56
CA LYS A 178 3.04 17.42 -6.90
C LYS A 178 2.43 18.79 -7.26
N PRO A 179 3.24 19.78 -7.69
CA PRO A 179 2.74 21.07 -8.14
C PRO A 179 1.75 20.91 -9.30
N LYS A 180 0.73 21.79 -9.36
CA LYS A 180 -0.34 21.76 -10.37
C LYS A 180 0.22 21.72 -11.79
N GLU A 181 1.24 22.52 -12.09
CA GLU A 181 1.91 22.59 -13.40
C GLU A 181 2.52 21.24 -13.81
N SER A 182 3.06 20.50 -12.84
CA SER A 182 3.61 19.16 -13.07
C SER A 182 2.50 18.13 -13.33
N VAL A 183 1.33 18.30 -12.71
CA VAL A 183 0.16 17.46 -13.00
C VAL A 183 -0.36 17.76 -14.40
N VAL A 184 -0.51 19.03 -14.75
CA VAL A 184 -0.94 19.45 -16.11
C VAL A 184 0.01 18.89 -17.17
N THR A 185 1.33 19.05 -16.99
CA THR A 185 2.33 18.52 -17.91
C THR A 185 2.19 16.99 -18.08
N LYS A 186 1.96 16.26 -16.96
CA LYS A 186 1.78 14.81 -17.01
C LYS A 186 0.53 14.40 -17.78
N LEU A 187 -0.58 15.09 -17.57
CA LEU A 187 -1.83 14.82 -18.29
C LEU A 187 -1.73 15.14 -19.78
N LEU A 188 -1.03 16.20 -20.14
CA LEU A 188 -0.83 16.58 -21.53
C LEU A 188 0.15 15.63 -22.27
N CYS A 189 1.12 15.04 -21.58
CA CYS A 189 2.09 14.15 -22.26
C CYS A 189 1.60 12.69 -22.35
N LYS A 190 0.72 12.22 -21.47
CA LYS A 190 0.21 10.85 -21.45
C LYS A 190 -1.16 10.76 -22.14
N ARG A 191 -1.29 9.87 -23.14
CA ARG A 191 -2.52 9.75 -23.94
C ARG A 191 -3.71 9.21 -23.18
N GLU A 192 -3.49 8.31 -22.23
CA GLU A 192 -4.51 7.49 -21.57
C GLU A 192 -4.73 7.87 -20.11
N THR A 193 -4.24 9.03 -19.68
CA THR A 193 -4.33 9.44 -18.27
C THR A 193 -5.31 10.59 -18.10
N ILE A 194 -6.35 10.37 -17.32
CA ILE A 194 -7.26 11.42 -16.85
C ILE A 194 -6.84 11.92 -15.46
N ALA A 195 -7.38 13.08 -15.06
CA ALA A 195 -7.00 13.71 -13.78
C ALA A 195 -7.26 12.80 -12.56
N ALA A 196 -8.29 11.96 -12.61
CA ALA A 196 -8.60 10.98 -11.57
C ALA A 196 -7.55 9.87 -11.41
N GLN A 197 -6.79 9.58 -12.48
CA GLN A 197 -5.75 8.54 -12.50
C GLN A 197 -4.34 9.06 -12.19
N VAL A 198 -4.21 10.30 -11.73
CA VAL A 198 -2.90 10.84 -11.31
C VAL A 198 -2.64 10.40 -9.88
N TYR A 199 -2.09 9.21 -9.72
CA TYR A 199 -1.79 8.58 -8.43
C TYR A 199 -0.62 9.23 -7.67
N ASP A 200 0.22 10.03 -8.34
CA ASP A 200 1.40 10.67 -7.77
C ASP A 200 1.18 12.13 -7.35
N ARG A 201 -0.06 12.47 -6.93
CA ARG A 201 -0.36 13.81 -6.36
C ARG A 201 0.32 14.01 -5.00
N VAL A 202 0.34 12.95 -4.19
CA VAL A 202 1.18 12.82 -2.99
C VAL A 202 2.19 11.72 -3.26
N ARG A 203 3.48 11.97 -3.01
CA ARG A 203 4.51 10.98 -3.23
C ARG A 203 5.62 11.08 -2.19
N TYR A 204 6.25 9.93 -1.94
CA TYR A 204 7.44 9.82 -1.11
C TYR A 204 8.57 9.19 -1.91
N ARG A 205 9.75 9.83 -1.86
CA ARG A 205 11.01 9.22 -2.29
C ARG A 205 11.80 8.85 -1.06
N ILE A 206 12.13 7.58 -0.94
CA ILE A 206 12.81 6.97 0.20
C ILE A 206 14.15 6.45 -0.31
N VAL A 207 15.22 6.83 0.35
CA VAL A 207 16.59 6.37 0.03
C VAL A 207 17.08 5.52 1.19
N THR A 208 17.41 4.27 0.90
CA THR A 208 18.01 3.33 1.84
C THR A 208 19.52 3.36 1.74
N ARG A 209 20.23 2.92 2.79
CA ARG A 209 21.70 2.82 2.75
C ARG A 209 22.16 1.78 1.76
N LYS A 210 21.56 0.61 1.79
CA LYS A 210 21.90 -0.51 0.91
C LYS A 210 20.65 -1.02 0.20
N ARG A 211 20.86 -1.73 -0.88
CA ARG A 211 19.77 -2.32 -1.69
C ARG A 211 18.94 -3.34 -0.92
N GLU A 212 19.58 -4.13 -0.07
CA GLU A 212 18.90 -5.08 0.82
C GLU A 212 17.99 -4.41 1.85
N ASP A 213 18.28 -3.20 2.25
CA ASP A 213 17.48 -2.43 3.20
C ASP A 213 16.12 -2.01 2.62
N ILE A 214 15.96 -2.04 1.30
CA ILE A 214 14.69 -1.76 0.64
C ILE A 214 13.59 -2.71 1.15
N ALA A 215 13.89 -4.01 1.30
CA ALA A 215 12.93 -4.97 1.82
C ALA A 215 12.59 -4.72 3.30
N VAL A 216 13.56 -4.28 4.10
CA VAL A 216 13.37 -3.93 5.51
C VAL A 216 12.41 -2.74 5.64
N VAL A 217 12.69 -1.68 4.90
CA VAL A 217 11.86 -0.46 4.89
C VAL A 217 10.45 -0.76 4.36
N LEU A 218 10.32 -1.56 3.29
CA LEU A 218 9.02 -2.01 2.78
C LEU A 218 8.21 -2.72 3.86
N LEU A 219 8.78 -3.74 4.50
CA LEU A 219 8.08 -4.51 5.52
C LEU A 219 7.71 -3.65 6.73
N HIS A 220 8.59 -2.74 7.15
CA HIS A 220 8.26 -1.78 8.21
C HIS A 220 7.01 -0.95 7.83
N LEU A 221 7.01 -0.33 6.65
CA LEU A 221 5.89 0.48 6.19
C LEU A 221 4.59 -0.33 6.14
N PHE A 222 4.61 -1.56 5.61
CA PHE A 222 3.41 -2.39 5.48
C PHE A 222 2.95 -3.04 6.79
N ARG A 223 3.79 -3.11 7.80
CA ARG A 223 3.41 -3.55 9.15
C ARG A 223 2.87 -2.42 10.01
N THR A 224 3.22 -1.15 9.71
CA THR A 224 2.94 -0.02 10.61
C THR A 224 1.94 1.00 10.06
N VAL A 225 1.93 1.23 8.74
CA VAL A 225 1.19 2.36 8.18
C VAL A 225 0.50 2.09 6.84
N LEU A 226 1.06 1.21 6.00
CA LEU A 226 0.51 0.95 4.67
C LEU A 226 -0.24 -0.38 4.64
N PRO A 227 -1.54 -0.38 4.34
CA PRO A 227 -2.27 -1.62 4.19
C PRO A 227 -1.96 -2.28 2.84
N PHE A 228 -1.44 -3.50 2.85
CA PHE A 228 -1.10 -4.23 1.63
C PHE A 228 -2.33 -4.59 0.78
N ASN A 229 -3.50 -4.64 1.40
CA ASN A 229 -4.78 -4.90 0.74
C ASN A 229 -5.27 -3.75 -0.14
N TYR A 230 -4.70 -2.56 0.01
CA TYR A 230 -5.02 -1.37 -0.81
C TYR A 230 -3.85 -0.93 -1.71
N VAL A 231 -2.90 -1.81 -1.97
CA VAL A 231 -1.91 -1.61 -3.03
C VAL A 231 -2.62 -1.64 -4.38
N ILE A 232 -2.40 -0.60 -5.20
CA ILE A 232 -3.05 -0.48 -6.51
C ILE A 232 -2.45 -1.50 -7.48
N PRO A 233 -3.25 -2.46 -7.99
CA PRO A 233 -2.77 -3.45 -8.93
C PRO A 233 -2.24 -2.80 -10.22
N GLY A 234 -1.14 -3.33 -10.75
CA GLY A 234 -0.52 -2.84 -11.98
C GLY A 234 0.26 -1.52 -11.84
N ALA A 235 0.19 -0.82 -10.69
CA ALA A 235 0.94 0.43 -10.47
C ALA A 235 2.37 0.22 -9.95
N SER A 236 2.78 -1.02 -9.67
CA SER A 236 4.08 -1.35 -9.13
C SER A 236 5.14 -1.56 -10.21
N VAL A 237 6.34 -1.03 -9.96
CA VAL A 237 7.55 -1.28 -10.77
C VAL A 237 8.67 -1.65 -9.81
N ASN A 238 9.32 -2.79 -10.03
CA ASN A 238 10.46 -3.20 -9.22
C ASN A 238 11.63 -3.66 -10.09
N GLN A 239 12.65 -2.84 -10.16
CA GLN A 239 13.87 -3.08 -10.94
C GLN A 239 15.09 -3.34 -10.04
N LEU A 240 14.93 -3.24 -8.72
CA LEU A 240 16.04 -3.31 -7.76
C LEU A 240 16.12 -4.64 -7.04
N LEU A 241 15.01 -5.13 -6.49
CA LEU A 241 15.02 -6.34 -5.66
C LEU A 241 15.09 -7.64 -6.48
N ALA A 242 14.73 -7.61 -7.76
CA ALA A 242 14.89 -8.75 -8.66
C ALA A 242 16.37 -9.09 -8.93
N THR A 243 17.26 -8.10 -8.82
CA THR A 243 18.70 -8.22 -9.11
C THR A 243 19.59 -8.20 -7.86
N ALA A 244 19.01 -8.05 -6.66
CA ALA A 244 19.77 -7.95 -5.41
C ALA A 244 20.52 -9.24 -5.08
N GLY A 245 21.85 -9.16 -4.98
CA GLY A 245 22.78 -10.27 -4.80
C GLY A 245 23.55 -10.28 -3.49
N GLY A 246 22.93 -9.91 -2.35
CA GLY A 246 23.58 -10.00 -1.04
C GLY A 246 23.48 -11.41 -0.42
N GLU A 247 24.54 -11.90 0.26
CA GLU A 247 24.57 -13.28 0.80
C GLU A 247 23.57 -13.54 1.93
N ARG A 248 23.32 -12.58 2.78
CA ARG A 248 22.34 -12.65 3.89
C ARG A 248 20.89 -12.62 3.39
N LEU A 249 20.65 -11.89 2.33
CA LEU A 249 19.37 -11.83 1.63
C LEU A 249 19.14 -13.05 0.74
N LYS A 250 20.24 -13.72 0.31
CA LYS A 250 20.20 -14.88 -0.60
C LYS A 250 19.36 -16.05 -0.07
N LYS A 251 19.42 -16.38 1.21
CA LYS A 251 18.65 -17.53 1.77
C LYS A 251 17.14 -17.21 1.85
N ASN A 252 16.76 -16.03 2.28
CA ASN A 252 15.36 -15.63 2.48
C ASN A 252 14.72 -15.06 1.21
N LEU A 253 15.49 -14.36 0.37
CA LEU A 253 15.06 -13.91 -0.94
C LEU A 253 15.24 -14.95 -2.05
N LEU A 254 15.98 -16.03 -1.88
CA LEU A 254 16.03 -17.10 -2.88
C LEU A 254 14.66 -17.76 -3.07
N SER A 255 13.92 -17.97 -2.00
CA SER A 255 12.52 -18.43 -2.09
C SER A 255 11.63 -17.36 -2.71
N LEU A 256 11.85 -16.08 -2.39
CA LEU A 256 11.17 -14.94 -2.97
C LEU A 256 11.63 -14.73 -4.43
N LYS A 257 12.92 -14.80 -4.72
CA LYS A 257 13.51 -14.70 -6.07
C LYS A 257 13.00 -15.82 -6.98
N LYS A 258 12.89 -17.07 -6.49
CA LYS A 258 12.27 -18.20 -7.20
C LYS A 258 10.78 -18.00 -7.43
N ALA A 259 10.08 -17.37 -6.48
CA ALA A 259 8.68 -17.01 -6.61
C ALA A 259 8.48 -15.75 -7.49
N LEU A 260 9.47 -14.86 -7.55
CA LEU A 260 9.47 -13.66 -8.37
C LEU A 260 9.95 -13.94 -9.80
N SER A 261 10.89 -14.86 -10.03
CA SER A 261 11.48 -15.17 -11.36
C SER A 261 10.54 -15.92 -12.31
N LYS A 262 9.52 -16.60 -11.78
CA LYS A 262 8.57 -17.39 -12.60
C LYS A 262 7.48 -16.57 -13.31
N THR A 263 7.51 -15.24 -13.24
CA THR A 263 6.52 -14.39 -13.89
C THR A 263 7.23 -13.28 -14.65
N SER A 264 6.94 -13.14 -15.94
CA SER A 264 7.37 -11.99 -16.74
C SER A 264 6.98 -10.69 -16.02
N TRP A 265 7.94 -9.81 -15.80
CA TRP A 265 7.75 -8.48 -15.28
C TRP A 265 7.14 -7.62 -16.38
N THR A 266 5.84 -7.69 -16.58
CA THR A 266 5.15 -6.69 -17.38
C THR A 266 4.95 -5.47 -16.50
N SER A 267 5.85 -4.50 -16.59
CA SER A 267 5.57 -3.15 -16.12
C SER A 267 4.47 -2.58 -16.98
N THR A 268 3.23 -2.66 -16.52
CA THR A 268 2.11 -1.98 -17.17
C THR A 268 2.18 -0.46 -17.00
N GLY A 269 3.06 0.04 -16.12
CA GLY A 269 3.38 1.45 -15.99
C GLY A 269 4.53 1.83 -16.92
N THR A 270 4.24 2.37 -18.10
CA THR A 270 5.26 2.90 -19.00
C THR A 270 6.06 4.00 -18.32
N MET A 271 7.36 3.75 -18.14
CA MET A 271 8.37 4.73 -17.74
C MET A 271 8.86 5.53 -18.96
N GLU A 272 7.93 5.86 -19.87
CA GLU A 272 8.16 6.37 -21.22
C GLU A 272 9.15 7.56 -21.30
N TYR A 273 9.14 8.42 -20.29
CA TYR A 273 10.00 9.61 -20.22
C TYR A 273 11.22 9.43 -19.31
N SER A 274 11.32 8.29 -18.61
CA SER A 274 12.48 7.99 -17.77
C SER A 274 13.71 7.60 -18.62
N GLY A 275 14.90 7.88 -18.14
CA GLY A 275 16.13 7.42 -18.80
C GLY A 275 16.20 5.89 -18.84
N ARG A 276 16.87 5.32 -19.83
CA ARG A 276 17.02 3.85 -20.00
C ARG A 276 17.62 3.17 -18.76
N ASN A 277 18.48 3.88 -18.04
CA ASN A 277 19.17 3.38 -16.85
C ASN A 277 18.49 3.73 -15.54
N TYR A 278 17.31 4.39 -15.58
CA TYR A 278 16.57 4.74 -14.36
C TYR A 278 16.03 3.48 -13.70
N LYS A 279 16.38 3.27 -12.43
CA LYS A 279 15.93 2.10 -11.64
C LYS A 279 15.24 2.56 -10.36
N VAL A 280 14.16 1.89 -10.02
CA VAL A 280 13.35 2.21 -8.83
C VAL A 280 12.54 0.99 -8.38
N CYS A 281 12.27 0.92 -7.09
CA CYS A 281 11.15 0.16 -6.54
C CYS A 281 10.00 1.15 -6.29
N LYS A 282 8.94 1.08 -7.11
CA LYS A 282 7.81 1.99 -7.07
C LYS A 282 6.50 1.22 -6.86
N PHE A 283 5.61 1.76 -6.06
CA PHE A 283 4.25 1.26 -5.88
C PHE A 283 3.31 2.39 -5.46
N VAL A 284 2.02 2.16 -5.57
CA VAL A 284 0.97 3.09 -5.15
C VAL A 284 0.07 2.36 -4.16
N VAL A 285 -0.27 3.04 -3.07
CA VAL A 285 -1.21 2.55 -2.05
C VAL A 285 -2.31 3.57 -1.86
N ASP A 286 -3.53 3.09 -1.70
CA ASP A 286 -4.64 3.90 -1.24
C ASP A 286 -4.66 3.85 0.30
N ILE A 287 -4.13 4.91 0.93
CA ILE A 287 -3.89 4.95 2.37
C ILE A 287 -5.18 5.31 3.09
N PRO A 288 -5.68 4.47 4.03
CA PRO A 288 -6.81 4.82 4.88
C PRO A 288 -6.43 5.92 5.86
N VAL A 289 -7.29 6.90 6.02
CA VAL A 289 -7.16 8.01 6.95
C VAL A 289 -8.46 8.22 7.72
N ARG A 290 -8.35 8.48 9.02
CA ARG A 290 -9.50 8.73 9.89
C ARG A 290 -10.02 10.15 9.72
N MET A 291 -11.33 10.26 9.58
CA MET A 291 -12.07 11.51 9.36
C MET A 291 -12.90 11.93 10.57
N ASP A 292 -12.80 11.23 11.71
CA ASP A 292 -13.67 11.47 12.88
C ASP A 292 -13.75 12.93 13.33
N ASN A 293 -12.59 13.56 13.49
CA ASN A 293 -12.51 14.97 13.93
C ASN A 293 -13.12 15.91 12.91
N PHE A 294 -12.93 15.64 11.62
CA PHE A 294 -13.46 16.45 10.54
C PHE A 294 -14.98 16.31 10.45
N LEU A 295 -15.50 15.08 10.51
CA LEU A 295 -16.93 14.80 10.48
C LEU A 295 -17.66 15.40 11.67
N ALA A 296 -17.04 15.40 12.86
CA ALA A 296 -17.59 16.04 14.05
C ALA A 296 -17.75 17.56 13.90
N GLN A 297 -16.85 18.22 13.17
CA GLN A 297 -16.86 19.69 12.97
C GLN A 297 -17.79 20.14 11.84
N THR A 298 -18.06 19.29 10.85
CA THR A 298 -18.76 19.65 9.61
C THR A 298 -20.19 19.16 9.51
N GLY A 299 -20.77 18.62 10.60
CA GLY A 299 -22.13 18.08 10.58
C GLY A 299 -22.28 16.75 9.81
N GLY A 300 -21.17 16.06 9.53
CA GLY A 300 -21.12 14.80 8.77
C GLY A 300 -21.60 13.57 9.53
N ALA A 301 -22.32 13.72 10.66
CA ALA A 301 -22.83 12.62 11.47
C ALA A 301 -23.68 11.59 10.69
N PRO A 302 -24.61 11.98 9.80
CA PRO A 302 -25.40 11.02 9.03
C PRO A 302 -24.56 10.10 8.13
N TYR A 303 -23.51 10.66 7.51
CA TYR A 303 -22.62 9.87 6.65
C TYR A 303 -21.71 8.93 7.44
N ARG A 304 -21.33 9.33 8.66
CA ARG A 304 -20.54 8.48 9.55
C ARG A 304 -21.26 7.18 9.91
N ASP A 305 -22.54 7.25 10.17
CA ASP A 305 -23.32 6.09 10.60
C ASP A 305 -23.53 5.10 9.44
N SER A 306 -23.61 5.56 8.20
CA SER A 306 -23.78 4.71 7.01
C SER A 306 -22.47 4.30 6.35
N LEU A 307 -21.52 5.22 6.19
CA LEU A 307 -20.29 5.00 5.41
C LEU A 307 -19.03 4.82 6.29
N GLY A 308 -19.16 5.02 7.61
CA GLY A 308 -18.04 4.98 8.55
C GLY A 308 -17.23 6.28 8.57
N THR A 309 -15.98 6.19 9.03
CA THR A 309 -15.11 7.36 9.25
C THR A 309 -13.76 7.26 8.55
N VAL A 310 -13.56 6.26 7.72
CA VAL A 310 -12.29 6.00 7.03
C VAL A 310 -12.40 6.38 5.57
N ALA A 311 -11.59 7.34 5.14
CA ALA A 311 -11.44 7.74 3.75
C ALA A 311 -10.08 7.26 3.20
N TYR A 312 -9.85 7.44 1.88
CA TYR A 312 -8.65 6.89 1.22
C TYR A 312 -7.91 7.95 0.41
N VAL A 313 -6.58 7.93 0.51
CA VAL A 313 -5.67 8.84 -0.20
C VAL A 313 -4.62 8.06 -0.98
N LEU A 314 -4.61 8.25 -2.30
CA LEU A 314 -3.60 7.65 -3.17
C LEU A 314 -2.23 8.30 -2.97
N VAL A 315 -1.25 7.49 -2.58
CA VAL A 315 0.13 7.92 -2.36
C VAL A 315 1.09 7.02 -3.14
N GLU A 316 1.98 7.64 -3.90
CA GLU A 316 3.07 6.96 -4.61
C GLU A 316 4.32 6.89 -3.74
N PHE A 317 4.91 5.72 -3.66
CA PHE A 317 6.20 5.47 -3.01
C PHE A 317 7.25 5.09 -4.05
N GLN A 318 8.42 5.71 -3.94
CA GLN A 318 9.61 5.41 -4.73
C GLN A 318 10.74 5.11 -3.76
N ILE A 319 11.25 3.87 -3.76
CA ILE A 319 12.33 3.46 -2.88
C ILE A 319 13.54 3.08 -3.73
N VAL A 320 14.70 3.60 -3.36
CA VAL A 320 16.00 3.33 -4.00
C VAL A 320 17.07 3.17 -2.92
N ASP A 321 18.16 2.51 -3.25
CA ASP A 321 19.39 2.57 -2.46
C ASP A 321 20.21 3.82 -2.84
N GLU A 322 21.17 4.21 -1.99
CA GLU A 322 21.96 5.42 -2.15
C GLU A 322 22.76 5.43 -3.47
N GLU A 323 23.36 4.31 -3.85
CA GLU A 323 24.09 4.17 -5.11
C GLU A 323 23.17 4.38 -6.31
N THR A 324 21.99 3.74 -6.29
CA THR A 324 20.99 3.91 -7.34
C THR A 324 20.42 5.33 -7.37
N ASP A 325 20.24 5.97 -6.20
CA ASP A 325 19.79 7.37 -6.13
C ASP A 325 20.79 8.31 -6.80
N ALA A 326 22.08 8.14 -6.51
CA ALA A 326 23.15 8.91 -7.15
C ALA A 326 23.18 8.66 -8.67
N ALA A 327 23.09 7.41 -9.12
CA ALA A 327 23.06 7.06 -10.55
C ALA A 327 21.81 7.60 -11.27
N ASN A 328 20.64 7.59 -10.63
CA ASN A 328 19.41 8.14 -11.19
C ASN A 328 19.44 9.66 -11.33
N ASN A 329 20.20 10.36 -10.48
CA ASN A 329 20.35 11.82 -10.54
C ASN A 329 21.45 12.27 -11.50
N ALA A 330 22.26 11.35 -12.01
CA ALA A 330 23.30 11.62 -12.97
C ALA A 330 22.85 11.38 -14.44
N GLY A 331 23.49 12.04 -15.36
CA GLY A 331 23.39 11.76 -16.80
C GLY A 331 21.97 11.86 -17.38
N GLU A 332 21.62 10.90 -18.24
CA GLU A 332 20.34 10.86 -18.96
C GLU A 332 19.12 10.57 -18.07
N SER A 333 19.32 10.03 -16.90
CA SER A 333 18.25 9.71 -15.96
C SER A 333 17.88 10.87 -15.04
N SER A 334 18.59 12.01 -15.12
CA SER A 334 18.36 13.17 -14.27
C SER A 334 16.94 13.72 -14.39
N HIS A 335 16.42 14.25 -13.27
CA HIS A 335 15.08 14.84 -13.19
C HIS A 335 14.88 16.01 -14.18
N GLU A 336 15.93 16.76 -14.46
CA GLU A 336 15.90 17.86 -15.42
C GLU A 336 15.67 17.35 -16.86
N LYS A 337 16.43 16.33 -17.28
CA LYS A 337 16.26 15.70 -18.59
C LYS A 337 14.91 15.00 -18.73
N TYR A 338 14.42 14.38 -17.64
CA TYR A 338 13.06 13.83 -17.59
C TYR A 338 12.01 14.91 -17.86
N LYS A 339 12.08 16.06 -17.17
CA LYS A 339 11.16 17.20 -17.40
C LYS A 339 11.25 17.73 -18.84
N THR A 340 12.45 17.82 -19.37
CA THR A 340 12.67 18.28 -20.77
C THR A 340 12.01 17.32 -21.76
N ARG A 341 12.17 16.00 -21.59
CA ARG A 341 11.49 14.99 -22.43
C ARG A 341 9.97 15.10 -22.34
N GLN A 342 9.42 15.28 -21.13
CA GLN A 342 7.98 15.48 -20.95
C GLN A 342 7.47 16.73 -21.68
N LYS A 343 8.16 17.88 -21.53
CA LYS A 343 7.78 19.12 -22.21
C LYS A 343 7.83 18.98 -23.74
N ARG A 344 8.85 18.29 -24.28
CA ARG A 344 8.89 17.98 -25.73
C ARG A 344 7.71 17.11 -26.15
N GLY A 345 7.35 16.09 -25.37
CA GLY A 345 6.15 15.26 -25.62
C GLY A 345 4.86 16.07 -25.64
N VAL A 346 4.70 17.00 -24.71
CA VAL A 346 3.57 17.93 -24.67
C VAL A 346 3.52 18.81 -25.91
N LEU A 347 4.64 19.47 -26.28
CA LEU A 347 4.70 20.34 -27.44
C LEU A 347 4.39 19.59 -28.75
N ARG A 348 4.93 18.37 -28.91
CA ARG A 348 4.61 17.51 -30.04
C ARG A 348 3.12 17.20 -30.14
N ARG A 349 2.49 16.93 -28.99
CA ARG A 349 1.07 16.57 -28.93
C ARG A 349 0.14 17.75 -29.16
N LEU A 350 0.47 18.93 -28.65
CA LEU A 350 -0.40 20.11 -28.72
C LEU A 350 -0.26 20.89 -30.02
N VAL A 351 0.98 21.04 -30.52
CA VAL A 351 1.25 21.93 -31.66
C VAL A 351 1.99 21.27 -32.82
N GLY A 352 2.14 19.93 -32.77
CA GLY A 352 2.76 19.16 -33.85
C GLY A 352 4.27 19.42 -34.06
N ARG A 353 4.93 20.12 -33.13
CA ARG A 353 6.36 20.42 -33.21
C ARG A 353 7.20 19.26 -32.65
N PRO A 354 8.34 18.90 -33.26
CA PRO A 354 9.23 17.84 -32.80
C PRO A 354 9.89 18.12 -31.46
#